data_773f33098a7a379e526d07a985e1295d
#
_entry.id   773f33098a7a379e526d07a985e1295d
#
_cell.length_a   1.000
_cell.length_b   1.000
_cell.length_c   1.000
_cell.angle_alpha   90.00
_cell.angle_beta   90.00
_cell.angle_gamma   90.00
#
_symmetry.space_group_name_H-M   'P 1'
#
loop_
_entity.id
_entity.type
_entity.pdbx_description
1 polymer ?
#
loop_
_entity_poly.entity_id
_entity_poly.type
_entity_poly.pdbx_seq_one_letter_code
_entity_poly.pdbx_strand_id
1 'polypeptide(L)'
;HIAHDCNLACKYCFAEEGEYHGRRALMSYEVGKKALDFLIANSGTRRNLEVDFFGGEPLMNFDVVKQIVAYARSIEKEHNKNFRFTLTTNGMLVDDDVIEFANKECHNVVLSLDGRKEVHDHLRKTVNGKGSYDIIVPKFQEFVKKRGNKGYYVRGTYTHNNTDFTNDIFHMADLGFTELSMEPVVCAPDDPYALTYDDLPILFEQYEILAKEMLKREKEGRPLTFYHYMIDL
;
A
#
# COMPACT_ATOMS: atom_id res chain seq x y z
N HIS A 1 -9.14 1.06 10.73
CA HIS A 1 -7.99 1.96 10.61
C HIS A 1 -7.23 1.99 11.93
N ILE A 2 -5.92 1.71 11.92
CA ILE A 2 -5.08 1.67 13.13
C ILE A 2 -4.60 3.07 13.54
N ALA A 3 -4.53 4.00 12.60
CA ALA A 3 -4.15 5.38 12.81
C ALA A 3 -5.06 6.33 12.02
N HIS A 4 -5.63 7.33 12.68
CA HIS A 4 -6.24 8.52 12.11
C HIS A 4 -5.25 9.68 12.23
N ASP A 5 -4.04 9.47 11.75
CA ASP A 5 -2.95 10.43 11.66
C ASP A 5 -1.94 9.98 10.62
N CYS A 6 -1.25 10.90 9.97
CA CYS A 6 -0.26 10.62 8.95
C CYS A 6 0.91 11.61 9.02
N ASN A 7 2.11 11.15 8.70
CA ASN A 7 3.32 11.96 8.58
C ASN A 7 3.58 12.48 7.15
N LEU A 8 2.65 12.21 6.21
CA LEU A 8 2.59 12.82 4.87
C LEU A 8 1.30 13.62 4.71
N ALA A 9 1.33 14.59 3.79
CA ALA A 9 0.21 15.41 3.34
C ALA A 9 0.01 15.19 1.84
N CYS A 10 -0.46 13.99 1.45
CA CYS A 10 -0.67 13.64 0.06
C CYS A 10 -1.83 14.43 -0.53
N LYS A 11 -1.64 15.04 -1.69
CA LYS A 11 -2.62 15.95 -2.29
C LYS A 11 -3.94 15.30 -2.71
N TYR A 12 -3.90 14.03 -3.06
CA TYR A 12 -5.10 13.25 -3.44
C TYR A 12 -5.64 12.39 -2.29
N CYS A 13 -5.24 12.66 -1.05
CA CYS A 13 -5.59 11.82 0.08
C CYS A 13 -7.09 11.83 0.38
N PHE A 14 -7.80 10.77 0.05
CA PHE A 14 -9.23 10.62 0.38
C PHE A 14 -9.50 10.60 1.89
N ALA A 15 -8.47 10.39 2.70
CA ALA A 15 -8.55 10.32 4.16
C ALA A 15 -8.15 11.65 4.83
N GLU A 16 -8.02 12.77 4.08
CA GLU A 16 -7.67 14.09 4.63
C GLU A 16 -6.46 14.03 5.57
N GLU A 17 -5.30 13.66 5.03
CA GLU A 17 -4.07 13.46 5.81
C GLU A 17 -4.21 12.41 6.93
N GLY A 18 -5.18 11.50 6.79
CA GLY A 18 -5.45 10.42 7.73
C GLY A 18 -6.55 10.72 8.75
N GLU A 19 -7.14 11.91 8.78
CA GLU A 19 -8.16 12.30 9.76
C GLU A 19 -9.55 11.68 9.49
N TYR A 20 -9.85 11.28 8.25
CA TYR A 20 -11.12 10.65 7.85
C TYR A 20 -12.35 11.47 8.28
N HIS A 21 -12.35 12.79 8.02
CA HIS A 21 -13.39 13.74 8.44
C HIS A 21 -13.62 13.80 9.96
N GLY A 22 -12.65 13.39 10.74
CA GLY A 22 -12.76 13.32 12.19
C GLY A 22 -11.65 14.08 12.90
N ARG A 23 -11.09 13.47 13.91
CA ARG A 23 -9.96 13.98 14.65
C ARG A 23 -8.75 13.08 14.52
N ARG A 24 -7.55 13.64 14.63
CA ARG A 24 -6.33 12.86 14.77
C ARG A 24 -6.39 11.99 16.02
N ALA A 25 -6.19 10.70 15.84
CA ALA A 25 -6.23 9.71 16.91
C ALA A 25 -5.50 8.43 16.51
N LEU A 26 -4.94 7.74 17.46
CA LEU A 26 -4.39 6.41 17.29
C LEU A 26 -5.30 5.38 17.99
N MET A 27 -5.51 4.24 17.36
CA MET A 27 -6.32 3.15 17.93
C MET A 27 -5.64 2.62 19.20
N SER A 28 -6.39 2.43 20.27
CA SER A 28 -5.88 1.73 21.46
C SER A 28 -5.84 0.22 21.22
N TYR A 29 -4.98 -0.47 21.99
CA TYR A 29 -4.92 -1.93 21.95
C TYR A 29 -6.28 -2.59 22.25
N GLU A 30 -7.04 -2.06 23.22
CA GLU A 30 -8.34 -2.59 23.63
C GLU A 30 -9.36 -2.53 22.48
N VAL A 31 -9.33 -1.46 21.67
CA VAL A 31 -10.20 -1.35 20.48
C VAL A 31 -9.77 -2.35 19.43
N GLY A 32 -8.48 -2.47 19.14
CA GLY A 32 -7.94 -3.45 18.20
C GLY A 32 -8.25 -4.89 18.60
N LYS A 33 -8.08 -5.20 19.90
CA LYS A 33 -8.45 -6.51 20.47
C LYS A 33 -9.93 -6.82 20.25
N LYS A 34 -10.83 -5.89 20.58
CA LYS A 34 -12.28 -6.06 20.35
C LYS A 34 -12.62 -6.26 18.88
N ALA A 35 -11.91 -5.60 17.97
CA ALA A 35 -12.13 -5.79 16.54
C ALA A 35 -11.77 -7.22 16.09
N LEU A 36 -10.68 -7.81 16.61
CA LEU A 36 -10.32 -9.21 16.36
C LEU A 36 -11.34 -10.18 16.97
N ASP A 37 -11.76 -9.95 18.21
CA ASP A 37 -12.80 -10.75 18.88
C ASP A 37 -14.10 -10.73 18.07
N PHE A 38 -14.50 -9.56 17.56
CA PHE A 38 -15.66 -9.42 16.68
C PHE A 38 -15.48 -10.18 15.35
N LEU A 39 -14.31 -10.07 14.73
CA LEU A 39 -14.01 -10.81 13.50
C LEU A 39 -14.11 -12.32 13.69
N ILE A 40 -13.56 -12.85 14.78
CA ILE A 40 -13.64 -14.27 15.12
C ILE A 40 -15.10 -14.69 15.31
N ALA A 41 -15.87 -13.95 16.14
CA ALA A 41 -17.25 -14.26 16.46
C ALA A 41 -18.16 -14.29 15.21
N ASN A 42 -17.85 -13.49 14.19
CA ASN A 42 -18.65 -13.36 12.98
C ASN A 42 -18.09 -14.13 11.77
N SER A 43 -16.97 -14.82 11.90
CA SER A 43 -16.32 -15.55 10.80
C SER A 43 -16.83 -16.99 10.61
N GLY A 44 -17.69 -17.50 11.50
CA GLY A 44 -18.22 -18.86 11.42
C GLY A 44 -17.11 -19.90 11.27
N THR A 45 -17.21 -20.77 10.29
CA THR A 45 -16.25 -21.84 10.00
C THR A 45 -15.04 -21.40 9.18
N ARG A 46 -14.96 -20.15 8.73
CA ARG A 46 -13.81 -19.63 7.98
C ARG A 46 -12.56 -19.70 8.84
N ARG A 47 -11.57 -20.45 8.38
CA ARG A 47 -10.30 -20.62 9.08
C ARG A 47 -9.36 -19.44 8.83
N ASN A 48 -9.19 -19.02 7.58
CA ASN A 48 -8.29 -17.91 7.22
C ASN A 48 -9.03 -16.59 7.35
N LEU A 49 -8.47 -15.69 8.16
CA LEU A 49 -8.98 -14.35 8.40
C LEU A 49 -7.91 -13.34 7.99
N GLU A 50 -8.30 -12.37 7.19
CA GLU A 50 -7.39 -11.33 6.72
C GLU A 50 -7.60 -10.05 7.53
N VAL A 51 -6.49 -9.46 7.95
CA VAL A 51 -6.45 -8.21 8.71
C VAL A 51 -5.45 -7.29 8.05
N ASP A 52 -5.93 -6.16 7.55
CA ASP A 52 -5.11 -5.15 6.93
C ASP A 52 -4.89 -3.97 7.90
N PHE A 53 -3.64 -3.72 8.25
CA PHE A 53 -3.25 -2.53 9.00
C PHE A 53 -3.14 -1.36 8.04
N PHE A 54 -4.16 -0.52 8.09
CA PHE A 54 -4.38 0.62 7.23
C PHE A 54 -4.80 1.85 8.05
N GLY A 55 -4.84 3.02 7.41
CA GLY A 55 -5.28 4.26 8.05
C GLY A 55 -4.63 5.48 7.39
N GLY A 56 -4.19 6.44 8.18
CA GLY A 56 -3.25 7.46 7.74
C GLY A 56 -1.89 6.80 7.49
N GLU A 57 -1.05 6.67 8.54
CA GLU A 57 0.16 5.86 8.47
C GLU A 57 0.18 4.85 9.64
N PRO A 58 0.03 3.55 9.37
CA PRO A 58 -0.01 2.52 10.42
C PRO A 58 1.23 2.47 11.31
N LEU A 59 2.40 2.79 10.77
CA LEU A 59 3.65 2.77 11.53
C LEU A 59 3.73 3.87 12.60
N MET A 60 2.86 4.89 12.55
CA MET A 60 2.71 5.84 13.66
C MET A 60 2.10 5.19 14.92
N ASN A 61 1.48 4.01 14.76
CA ASN A 61 0.91 3.22 15.86
C ASN A 61 1.51 1.81 15.92
N PHE A 62 2.78 1.67 15.57
CA PHE A 62 3.42 0.38 15.36
C PHE A 62 3.46 -0.52 16.59
N ASP A 63 3.60 0.05 17.79
CA ASP A 63 3.57 -0.73 19.03
C ASP A 63 2.21 -1.41 19.24
N VAL A 64 1.11 -0.73 18.92
CA VAL A 64 -0.23 -1.33 18.99
C VAL A 64 -0.42 -2.36 17.88
N VAL A 65 0.12 -2.16 16.68
CA VAL A 65 0.15 -3.19 15.62
C VAL A 65 0.82 -4.47 16.15
N LYS A 66 2.00 -4.36 16.77
CA LYS A 66 2.71 -5.52 17.35
C LYS A 66 1.89 -6.22 18.45
N GLN A 67 1.24 -5.46 19.31
CA GLN A 67 0.37 -6.02 20.38
C GLN A 67 -0.84 -6.76 19.81
N ILE A 68 -1.52 -6.20 18.79
CA ILE A 68 -2.67 -6.81 18.14
C ILE A 68 -2.26 -8.11 17.45
N VAL A 69 -1.13 -8.13 16.75
CA VAL A 69 -0.61 -9.36 16.11
C VAL A 69 -0.27 -10.43 17.14
N ALA A 70 0.42 -10.05 18.23
CA ALA A 70 0.73 -10.98 19.32
C ALA A 70 -0.53 -11.57 19.95
N TYR A 71 -1.56 -10.76 20.17
CA TYR A 71 -2.86 -11.21 20.66
C TYR A 71 -3.50 -12.21 19.66
N ALA A 72 -3.59 -11.86 18.39
CA ALA A 72 -4.14 -12.75 17.37
C ALA A 72 -3.44 -14.12 17.37
N ARG A 73 -2.11 -14.14 17.36
CA ARG A 73 -1.31 -15.38 17.41
C ARG A 73 -1.61 -16.21 18.66
N SER A 74 -1.86 -15.58 19.81
CA SER A 74 -2.14 -16.28 21.06
C SER A 74 -3.48 -17.05 21.06
N ILE A 75 -4.45 -16.58 20.26
CA ILE A 75 -5.82 -17.14 20.25
C ILE A 75 -6.13 -18.00 19.00
N GLU A 76 -5.26 -17.99 17.97
CA GLU A 76 -5.47 -18.72 16.72
C GLU A 76 -5.82 -20.20 16.92
N LYS A 77 -5.06 -20.88 17.78
CA LYS A 77 -5.23 -22.31 18.02
C LYS A 77 -6.56 -22.63 18.71
N GLU A 78 -6.93 -21.85 19.71
CA GLU A 78 -8.18 -22.04 20.49
C GLU A 78 -9.41 -21.89 19.58
N HIS A 79 -9.40 -20.89 18.69
CA HIS A 79 -10.52 -20.59 17.81
C HIS A 79 -10.44 -21.30 16.44
N ASN A 80 -9.42 -22.14 16.18
CA ASN A 80 -9.16 -22.78 14.89
C ASN A 80 -9.11 -21.75 13.74
N LYS A 81 -8.42 -20.61 13.98
CA LYS A 81 -8.23 -19.54 13.02
C LYS A 81 -6.77 -19.46 12.57
N ASN A 82 -6.55 -18.79 11.45
CA ASN A 82 -5.24 -18.44 10.92
C ASN A 82 -5.32 -17.01 10.40
N PHE A 83 -4.68 -16.07 11.11
CA PHE A 83 -4.67 -14.68 10.70
C PHE A 83 -3.58 -14.41 9.67
N ARG A 84 -3.97 -13.73 8.60
CA ARG A 84 -3.08 -13.26 7.54
C ARG A 84 -3.06 -11.74 7.60
N PHE A 85 -1.92 -11.18 7.99
CA PHE A 85 -1.77 -9.74 8.14
C PHE A 85 -1.22 -9.11 6.88
N THR A 86 -1.78 -7.97 6.50
CA THR A 86 -1.23 -7.03 5.52
C THR A 86 -0.86 -5.74 6.22
N LEU A 87 0.27 -5.16 5.85
CA LEU A 87 0.71 -3.83 6.32
C LEU A 87 0.83 -2.91 5.11
N THR A 88 0.07 -1.80 5.10
CA THR A 88 0.18 -0.76 4.08
C THR A 88 0.92 0.44 4.66
N THR A 89 2.02 0.89 4.04
CA THR A 89 2.82 2.00 4.57
C THR A 89 3.30 2.96 3.49
N ASN A 90 3.44 4.22 3.84
CA ASN A 90 4.06 5.25 3.01
C ASN A 90 5.60 5.21 3.07
N GLY A 91 6.20 4.37 3.89
CA GLY A 91 7.63 4.10 3.94
C GLY A 91 8.47 5.06 4.79
N MET A 92 7.95 6.19 5.20
CA MET A 92 8.74 7.19 5.96
C MET A 92 9.35 6.64 7.25
N LEU A 93 8.60 5.78 7.95
CA LEU A 93 8.99 5.17 9.23
C LEU A 93 9.55 3.75 9.10
N VAL A 94 9.74 3.25 7.88
CA VAL A 94 10.36 1.92 7.68
C VAL A 94 11.81 1.94 8.17
N ASP A 95 12.14 0.97 9.00
CA ASP A 95 13.46 0.67 9.54
C ASP A 95 13.66 -0.84 9.67
N ASP A 96 14.75 -1.27 10.26
CA ASP A 96 15.07 -2.70 10.42
C ASP A 96 14.08 -3.46 11.31
N ASP A 97 13.54 -2.84 12.38
CA ASP A 97 12.52 -3.45 13.25
C ASP A 97 11.22 -3.69 12.48
N VAL A 98 10.79 -2.73 11.67
CA VAL A 98 9.62 -2.86 10.80
C VAL A 98 9.81 -3.97 9.77
N ILE A 99 10.98 -4.04 9.13
CA ILE A 99 11.29 -5.06 8.13
C ILE A 99 11.30 -6.46 8.76
N GLU A 100 11.95 -6.63 9.91
CA GLU A 100 11.99 -7.90 10.62
C GLU A 100 10.59 -8.35 11.04
N PHE A 101 9.81 -7.46 11.66
CA PHE A 101 8.43 -7.74 12.04
C PHE A 101 7.57 -8.12 10.84
N ALA A 102 7.59 -7.34 9.77
CA ALA A 102 6.81 -7.63 8.57
C ALA A 102 7.21 -8.95 7.91
N ASN A 103 8.50 -9.27 7.90
CA ASN A 103 8.99 -10.55 7.38
C ASN A 103 8.58 -11.75 8.23
N LYS A 104 8.39 -11.55 9.51
CA LYS A 104 7.95 -12.61 10.44
C LYS A 104 6.44 -12.79 10.45
N GLU A 105 5.70 -11.70 10.51
CA GLU A 105 4.27 -11.72 10.85
C GLU A 105 3.33 -11.41 9.68
N CYS A 106 3.78 -10.59 8.69
CA CYS A 106 2.90 -10.16 7.61
C CYS A 106 2.95 -11.10 6.41
N HIS A 107 1.77 -11.55 6.00
CA HIS A 107 1.58 -12.33 4.77
C HIS A 107 1.88 -11.48 3.54
N ASN A 108 1.43 -10.23 3.55
CA ASN A 108 1.64 -9.26 2.49
C ASN A 108 2.04 -7.89 3.05
N VAL A 109 2.73 -7.09 2.22
CA VAL A 109 3.06 -5.69 2.52
C VAL A 109 2.78 -4.84 1.29
N VAL A 110 2.14 -3.70 1.48
CA VAL A 110 1.89 -2.71 0.43
C VAL A 110 2.77 -1.47 0.69
N LEU A 111 3.65 -1.19 -0.24
CA LEU A 111 4.62 -0.08 -0.20
C LEU A 111 4.13 1.03 -1.13
N SER A 112 3.79 2.20 -0.58
CA SER A 112 3.16 3.28 -1.34
C SER A 112 4.19 4.13 -2.09
N LEU A 113 4.22 4.02 -3.43
CA LEU A 113 5.10 4.79 -4.32
C LEU A 113 4.37 5.08 -5.64
N ASP A 114 4.29 6.35 -6.05
CA ASP A 114 3.55 6.75 -7.26
C ASP A 114 4.39 6.73 -8.55
N GLY A 115 5.60 6.22 -8.51
CA GLY A 115 6.45 6.06 -9.69
C GLY A 115 7.59 7.08 -9.75
N ARG A 116 7.73 7.81 -10.86
CA ARG A 116 8.80 8.79 -11.09
C ARG A 116 8.87 9.82 -9.97
N LYS A 117 10.09 10.28 -9.67
CA LYS A 117 10.34 11.21 -8.56
C LYS A 117 9.50 12.48 -8.63
N GLU A 118 9.41 13.09 -9.81
CA GLU A 118 8.64 14.34 -10.01
C GLU A 118 7.14 14.11 -9.76
N VAL A 119 6.58 12.98 -10.16
CA VAL A 119 5.19 12.60 -9.92
C VAL A 119 4.98 12.36 -8.43
N HIS A 120 5.80 11.50 -7.84
CA HIS A 120 5.70 11.15 -6.43
C HIS A 120 5.85 12.37 -5.51
N ASP A 121 6.89 13.17 -5.70
CA ASP A 121 7.17 14.34 -4.87
C ASP A 121 6.17 15.50 -5.10
N HIS A 122 5.47 15.53 -6.24
CA HIS A 122 4.37 16.45 -6.44
C HIS A 122 3.15 16.07 -5.59
N LEU A 123 2.84 14.77 -5.49
CA LEU A 123 1.62 14.24 -4.88
C LEU A 123 1.81 13.87 -3.40
N ARG A 124 2.90 13.18 -3.04
CA ARG A 124 3.17 12.66 -1.68
C ARG A 124 4.19 13.49 -0.94
N LYS A 125 3.77 14.66 -0.53
CA LYS A 125 4.63 15.58 0.24
C LYS A 125 4.60 15.23 1.73
N THR A 126 5.73 15.53 2.39
CA THR A 126 5.77 15.57 3.85
C THR A 126 4.93 16.75 4.36
N VAL A 127 4.55 16.74 5.63
CA VAL A 127 3.75 17.80 6.27
C VAL A 127 4.41 19.19 6.13
N ASN A 128 5.74 19.25 6.03
CA ASN A 128 6.49 20.50 5.79
C ASN A 128 6.73 20.80 4.31
N GLY A 129 5.99 20.15 3.40
CA GLY A 129 5.97 20.46 1.96
C GLY A 129 7.13 19.91 1.14
N LYS A 130 8.06 19.14 1.72
CA LYS A 130 9.19 18.53 1.00
C LYS A 130 8.77 17.23 0.32
N GLY A 131 9.49 16.84 -0.73
CA GLY A 131 9.35 15.52 -1.35
C GLY A 131 9.73 14.37 -0.40
N SER A 132 9.16 13.21 -0.62
CA SER A 132 9.43 12.00 0.18
C SER A 132 10.17 10.90 -0.59
N TYR A 133 10.29 11.02 -1.91
CA TYR A 133 10.86 10.00 -2.80
C TYR A 133 12.27 9.55 -2.39
N ASP A 134 13.20 10.50 -2.23
CA ASP A 134 14.59 10.19 -1.91
C ASP A 134 14.78 9.53 -0.53
N ILE A 135 13.78 9.68 0.36
CA ILE A 135 13.76 9.06 1.67
C ILE A 135 13.26 7.61 1.59
N ILE A 136 12.16 7.40 0.85
CA ILE A 136 11.44 6.12 0.88
C ILE A 136 11.99 5.08 -0.10
N VAL A 137 12.45 5.49 -1.29
CA VAL A 137 12.92 4.54 -2.31
C VAL A 137 14.05 3.65 -1.81
N PRO A 138 15.13 4.17 -1.20
CA PRO A 138 16.18 3.32 -0.65
C PRO A 138 15.67 2.34 0.43
N LYS A 139 14.71 2.78 1.26
CA LYS A 139 14.09 1.94 2.29
C LYS A 139 13.27 0.81 1.66
N PHE A 140 12.51 1.10 0.61
CA PHE A 140 11.71 0.10 -0.10
C PHE A 140 12.59 -0.92 -0.82
N GLN A 141 13.68 -0.48 -1.44
CA GLN A 141 14.66 -1.40 -2.06
C GLN A 141 15.28 -2.34 -1.03
N GLU A 142 15.68 -1.83 0.13
CA GLU A 142 16.20 -2.66 1.22
C GLU A 142 15.11 -3.58 1.80
N PHE A 143 13.89 -3.08 1.95
CA PHE A 143 12.75 -3.88 2.39
C PHE A 143 12.51 -5.07 1.47
N VAL A 144 12.35 -4.83 0.16
CA VAL A 144 12.08 -5.89 -0.83
C VAL A 144 13.22 -6.89 -0.89
N LYS A 145 14.48 -6.42 -0.85
CA LYS A 145 15.67 -7.29 -0.79
C LYS A 145 15.63 -8.23 0.42
N LYS A 146 15.32 -7.72 1.62
CA LYS A 146 15.23 -8.52 2.85
C LYS A 146 13.98 -9.39 2.90
N ARG A 147 12.93 -9.05 2.16
CA ARG A 147 11.69 -9.80 2.11
C ARG A 147 11.83 -11.08 1.27
N GLY A 148 12.69 -11.10 0.26
CA GLY A 148 12.91 -12.26 -0.61
C GLY A 148 11.65 -12.64 -1.38
N ASN A 149 11.22 -13.90 -1.28
CA ASN A 149 10.06 -14.44 -2.01
C ASN A 149 8.70 -14.24 -1.29
N LYS A 150 8.65 -13.45 -0.24
CA LYS A 150 7.41 -13.19 0.48
C LYS A 150 6.59 -12.11 -0.23
N GLY A 151 5.25 -12.20 -0.13
CA GLY A 151 4.33 -11.29 -0.82
C GLY A 151 4.52 -9.82 -0.46
N TYR A 152 4.58 -8.97 -1.47
CA TYR A 152 4.53 -7.52 -1.38
C TYR A 152 3.93 -6.94 -2.65
N TYR A 153 3.51 -5.68 -2.56
CA TYR A 153 3.22 -4.85 -3.72
C TYR A 153 3.80 -3.45 -3.51
N VAL A 154 4.38 -2.89 -4.57
CA VAL A 154 4.58 -1.44 -4.66
C VAL A 154 3.35 -0.88 -5.35
N ARG A 155 2.61 -0.03 -4.64
CA ARG A 155 1.32 0.50 -5.08
C ARG A 155 1.37 2.00 -5.23
N GLY A 156 1.09 2.48 -6.44
CA GLY A 156 0.95 3.88 -6.77
C GLY A 156 -0.49 4.29 -7.05
N THR A 157 -0.66 5.58 -7.24
CA THR A 157 -1.93 6.20 -7.67
C THR A 157 -1.66 7.07 -8.89
N TYR A 158 -2.45 6.91 -9.95
CA TYR A 158 -2.43 7.83 -11.07
C TYR A 158 -3.64 8.76 -11.05
N THR A 159 -3.42 9.97 -11.55
CA THR A 159 -4.37 11.08 -11.53
C THR A 159 -4.50 11.67 -12.92
N HIS A 160 -5.39 12.64 -13.10
CA HIS A 160 -5.44 13.45 -14.33
C HIS A 160 -4.07 14.03 -14.74
N ASN A 161 -3.19 14.30 -13.78
CA ASN A 161 -1.89 14.93 -14.03
C ASN A 161 -0.77 13.95 -14.45
N ASN A 162 -0.99 12.64 -14.35
CA ASN A 162 -0.05 11.59 -14.77
C ASN A 162 -0.77 10.44 -15.46
N THR A 163 -1.58 10.77 -16.45
CA THR A 163 -2.28 9.77 -17.27
C THR A 163 -1.32 8.85 -18.06
N ASP A 164 -0.06 9.26 -18.23
CA ASP A 164 1.04 8.46 -18.77
C ASP A 164 1.63 7.47 -17.74
N PHE A 165 0.80 6.92 -16.89
CA PHE A 165 1.15 6.14 -15.69
C PHE A 165 2.02 4.89 -15.97
N THR A 166 2.06 4.39 -17.20
CA THR A 166 2.97 3.30 -17.57
C THR A 166 4.44 3.68 -17.41
N ASN A 167 4.78 4.96 -17.61
CA ASN A 167 6.13 5.46 -17.35
C ASN A 167 6.49 5.35 -15.86
N ASP A 168 5.50 5.54 -14.97
CA ASP A 168 5.65 5.37 -13.53
C ASP A 168 5.84 3.90 -13.16
N ILE A 169 5.06 2.99 -13.78
CA ILE A 169 5.21 1.54 -13.59
C ILE A 169 6.59 1.08 -14.07
N PHE A 170 7.02 1.50 -15.25
CA PHE A 170 8.34 1.10 -15.78
C PHE A 170 9.48 1.64 -14.96
N HIS A 171 9.35 2.87 -14.44
CA HIS A 171 10.31 3.44 -13.51
C HIS A 171 10.43 2.59 -12.24
N MET A 172 9.30 2.18 -11.64
CA MET A 172 9.31 1.29 -10.48
C MET A 172 9.95 -0.07 -10.79
N ALA A 173 9.66 -0.64 -11.97
CA ALA A 173 10.29 -1.88 -12.42
C ALA A 173 11.81 -1.74 -12.58
N ASP A 174 12.28 -0.61 -13.11
CA ASP A 174 13.72 -0.31 -13.28
C ASP A 174 14.44 -0.05 -11.94
N LEU A 175 13.70 0.33 -10.88
CA LEU A 175 14.20 0.37 -9.50
C LEU A 175 14.35 -1.02 -8.86
N GLY A 176 13.90 -2.09 -9.56
CA GLY A 176 13.98 -3.48 -9.10
C GLY A 176 12.72 -4.02 -8.44
N PHE A 177 11.61 -3.29 -8.49
CA PHE A 177 10.32 -3.79 -7.98
C PHE A 177 9.61 -4.61 -9.05
N THR A 178 9.19 -5.82 -8.72
CA THR A 178 8.56 -6.76 -9.68
C THR A 178 7.07 -6.97 -9.43
N GLU A 179 6.59 -6.66 -8.24
CA GLU A 179 5.19 -6.79 -7.85
C GLU A 179 4.56 -5.39 -7.77
N LEU A 180 3.80 -5.00 -8.79
CA LEU A 180 3.34 -3.64 -8.99
C LEU A 180 1.83 -3.53 -9.05
N SER A 181 1.30 -2.43 -8.52
CA SER A 181 -0.09 -2.00 -8.65
C SER A 181 -0.14 -0.49 -8.87
N MET A 182 -1.06 -0.03 -9.71
CA MET A 182 -1.27 1.40 -9.95
C MET A 182 -2.77 1.64 -10.06
N GLU A 183 -3.33 2.37 -9.10
CA GLU A 183 -4.77 2.57 -8.97
C GLU A 183 -5.19 3.95 -9.49
N PRO A 184 -6.37 4.07 -10.10
CA PRO A 184 -6.93 5.38 -10.38
C PRO A 184 -7.21 6.14 -9.08
N VAL A 185 -7.01 7.45 -9.10
CA VAL A 185 -7.36 8.31 -7.98
C VAL A 185 -8.87 8.26 -7.70
N VAL A 186 -9.24 8.23 -6.42
CA VAL A 186 -10.62 8.37 -5.96
C VAL A 186 -10.74 9.69 -5.21
N CYS A 187 -11.40 10.66 -5.82
CA CYS A 187 -11.63 12.00 -5.28
C CYS A 187 -12.94 12.59 -5.83
N ALA A 188 -13.34 13.76 -5.36
CA ALA A 188 -14.50 14.46 -5.87
C ALA A 188 -14.31 14.84 -7.35
N PRO A 189 -15.38 14.87 -8.17
CA PRO A 189 -15.26 15.16 -9.60
C PRO A 189 -14.70 16.54 -9.95
N ASP A 190 -14.78 17.49 -9.04
CA ASP A 190 -14.26 18.86 -9.16
C ASP A 190 -12.85 19.02 -8.59
N ASP A 191 -12.26 17.95 -8.09
CA ASP A 191 -10.86 17.94 -7.64
C ASP A 191 -9.91 18.05 -8.84
N PRO A 192 -8.84 18.86 -8.77
CA PRO A 192 -7.89 19.02 -9.87
C PRO A 192 -7.10 17.74 -10.23
N TYR A 193 -7.17 16.73 -9.39
CA TYR A 193 -6.56 15.40 -9.63
C TYR A 193 -7.54 14.38 -10.21
N ALA A 194 -8.86 14.72 -10.26
CA ALA A 194 -9.90 13.81 -10.71
C ALA A 194 -9.71 13.40 -12.18
N LEU A 195 -9.85 12.11 -12.43
CA LEU A 195 -9.93 11.59 -13.80
C LEU A 195 -11.28 11.95 -14.42
N THR A 196 -11.26 12.28 -15.70
CA THR A 196 -12.42 12.66 -16.48
C THR A 196 -12.66 11.69 -17.64
N TYR A 197 -13.80 11.80 -18.31
CA TYR A 197 -14.07 11.02 -19.51
C TYR A 197 -13.08 11.32 -20.64
N ASP A 198 -12.50 12.51 -20.69
CA ASP A 198 -11.52 12.91 -21.70
C ASP A 198 -10.16 12.20 -21.50
N ASP A 199 -9.89 11.69 -20.31
CA ASP A 199 -8.68 10.91 -20.02
C ASP A 199 -8.78 9.45 -20.51
N LEU A 200 -9.99 8.90 -20.67
CA LEU A 200 -10.20 7.48 -20.98
C LEU A 200 -9.46 6.99 -22.24
N PRO A 201 -9.44 7.71 -23.38
CA PRO A 201 -8.69 7.25 -24.54
C PRO A 201 -7.20 7.05 -24.26
N ILE A 202 -6.59 7.97 -23.51
CA ILE A 202 -5.18 7.90 -23.10
C ILE A 202 -4.99 6.71 -22.16
N LEU A 203 -5.85 6.54 -21.17
CA LEU A 203 -5.74 5.44 -20.22
C LEU A 203 -5.85 4.07 -20.89
N PHE A 204 -6.75 3.88 -21.85
CA PHE A 204 -6.84 2.64 -22.62
C PHE A 204 -5.55 2.35 -23.39
N GLU A 205 -4.98 3.37 -24.04
CA GLU A 205 -3.68 3.23 -24.72
C GLU A 205 -2.58 2.83 -23.73
N GLN A 206 -2.54 3.43 -22.54
CA GLN A 206 -1.56 3.09 -21.51
C GLN A 206 -1.67 1.62 -21.07
N TYR A 207 -2.87 1.09 -20.85
CA TYR A 207 -3.04 -0.34 -20.53
C TYR A 207 -2.55 -1.24 -21.67
N GLU A 208 -2.75 -0.87 -22.95
CA GLU A 208 -2.19 -1.62 -24.07
C GLU A 208 -0.65 -1.56 -24.11
N ILE A 209 -0.07 -0.38 -23.86
CA ILE A 209 1.39 -0.20 -23.76
C ILE A 209 1.94 -1.10 -22.66
N LEU A 210 1.31 -1.10 -21.49
CA LEU A 210 1.71 -1.93 -20.36
C LEU A 210 1.69 -3.41 -20.73
N ALA A 211 0.61 -3.90 -21.33
CA ALA A 211 0.48 -5.31 -21.72
C ALA A 211 1.58 -5.73 -22.70
N LYS A 212 1.85 -4.88 -23.71
CA LYS A 212 2.91 -5.14 -24.70
C LYS A 212 4.30 -5.17 -24.07
N GLU A 213 4.60 -4.23 -23.18
CA GLU A 213 5.90 -4.18 -22.49
C GLU A 213 6.06 -5.35 -21.50
N MET A 214 5.00 -5.76 -20.80
CA MET A 214 5.04 -6.95 -19.92
C MET A 214 5.40 -8.21 -20.71
N LEU A 215 4.76 -8.44 -21.88
CA LEU A 215 5.07 -9.57 -22.78
C LEU A 215 6.51 -9.52 -23.29
N LYS A 216 7.03 -8.33 -23.57
CA LYS A 216 8.43 -8.14 -23.99
C LYS A 216 9.38 -8.46 -22.84
N ARG A 217 9.16 -7.91 -21.65
CA ARG A 217 9.97 -8.16 -20.46
C ARG A 217 9.98 -9.65 -20.07
N GLU A 218 8.84 -10.33 -20.19
CA GLU A 218 8.75 -11.79 -19.98
C GLU A 218 9.71 -12.55 -20.91
N LYS A 219 9.69 -12.24 -22.22
CA LYS A 219 10.59 -12.85 -23.22
C LYS A 219 12.07 -12.55 -22.96
N GLU A 220 12.37 -11.41 -22.35
CA GLU A 220 13.72 -10.98 -21.99
C GLU A 220 14.19 -11.55 -20.64
N GLY A 221 13.35 -12.34 -19.95
CA GLY A 221 13.67 -12.89 -18.62
C GLY A 221 13.64 -11.84 -17.49
N ARG A 222 12.92 -10.74 -17.69
CA ARG A 222 12.73 -9.65 -16.69
C ARG A 222 11.23 -9.42 -16.41
N PRO A 223 10.48 -10.46 -15.98
CA PRO A 223 9.05 -10.34 -15.77
C PRO A 223 8.71 -9.33 -14.69
N LEU A 224 7.54 -8.72 -14.80
CA LEU A 224 6.89 -7.97 -13.74
C LEU A 224 5.44 -8.43 -13.61
N THR A 225 4.93 -8.40 -12.39
CA THR A 225 3.52 -8.65 -12.09
C THR A 225 2.80 -7.31 -11.98
N PHE A 226 1.68 -7.19 -12.67
CA PHE A 226 0.78 -6.05 -12.52
C PHE A 226 -0.56 -6.53 -11.97
N TYR A 227 -0.94 -6.04 -10.79
CA TYR A 227 -2.04 -6.58 -10.00
C TYR A 227 -3.36 -6.67 -10.79
N HIS A 228 -3.72 -5.64 -11.58
CA HIS A 228 -4.97 -5.64 -12.34
C HIS A 228 -5.07 -6.76 -13.39
N TYR A 229 -3.94 -7.26 -13.89
CA TYR A 229 -3.93 -8.38 -14.85
C TYR A 229 -3.91 -9.76 -14.18
N MET A 230 -3.82 -9.80 -12.84
CA MET A 230 -3.81 -11.04 -12.06
C MET A 230 -5.15 -11.30 -11.38
N ILE A 231 -6.12 -10.41 -11.52
CA ILE A 231 -7.46 -10.57 -10.94
C ILE A 231 -8.27 -11.47 -11.88
N ASP A 232 -8.68 -12.64 -11.38
CA ASP A 232 -9.69 -13.47 -12.05
C ASP A 232 -11.06 -12.78 -11.92
N LEU A 233 -11.64 -12.41 -13.07
CA LEU A 233 -12.97 -11.79 -13.15
C LEU A 233 -14.06 -12.85 -13.21
#